data_ab765ee16cb7bc56abfa7c4d351378c9
#
_entry.id   ab765ee16cb7bc56abfa7c4d351378c9
#
_cell.length_a   1.000
_cell.length_b   1.000
_cell.length_c   1.000
_cell.angle_alpha   90.00
_cell.angle_beta   90.00
_cell.angle_gamma   90.00
#
_symmetry.space_group_name_H-M   'P 1'
#
loop_
_entity.id
_entity.type
_entity.pdbx_description
1 polymer ?
#
loop_
_entity_poly.entity_id
_entity_poly.type
_entity_poly.pdbx_seq_one_letter_code
_entity_poly.pdbx_strand_id
1 'polypeptide(L)'
;LDAKLRLEMRYELQRLHVETGSTFVYVTHDQMEAMTLATQICLINNGVLQQYQAPLEVYHHPANLFVADFVGNPSINFVEAKGAQAQDGSIDLTVLGGLKAKFRPAKPMQLTDWFAARDEQAANRAAALKEKASQKGYVEKGNKDEVFRYHIAKVNEEDDSLAELPEITNEDFVLGIRPEFIDIADEGKLRGEIYGAM
;
A
#
# COMPACT_ATOMS: atom_id res chain seq x y z
N LEU A 1 -29.21 -2.16 -1.48
CA LEU A 1 -29.39 -3.05 -2.62
C LEU A 1 -28.96 -4.46 -2.21
N ASP A 2 -29.78 -5.45 -2.58
CA ASP A 2 -29.49 -6.86 -2.38
C ASP A 2 -28.20 -7.28 -3.14
N ALA A 3 -27.42 -8.20 -2.59
CA ALA A 3 -26.17 -8.68 -3.19
C ALA A 3 -26.40 -9.23 -4.61
N LYS A 4 -27.51 -9.91 -4.83
CA LYS A 4 -27.90 -10.43 -6.15
C LYS A 4 -28.12 -9.29 -7.16
N LEU A 5 -28.84 -8.25 -6.78
CA LEU A 5 -29.11 -7.11 -7.65
C LEU A 5 -27.83 -6.34 -8.00
N ARG A 6 -26.89 -6.22 -7.05
CA ARG A 6 -25.57 -5.62 -7.32
C ARG A 6 -24.79 -6.40 -8.36
N LEU A 7 -24.83 -7.73 -8.26
CA LEU A 7 -24.15 -8.59 -9.22
C LEU A 7 -24.75 -8.45 -10.62
N GLU A 8 -26.07 -8.50 -10.74
CA GLU A 8 -26.80 -8.31 -12.00
C GLU A 8 -26.49 -6.95 -12.63
N MET A 9 -26.48 -5.88 -11.83
CA MET A 9 -26.11 -4.55 -12.29
C MET A 9 -24.68 -4.49 -12.84
N ARG A 10 -23.71 -5.16 -12.20
CA ARG A 10 -22.33 -5.22 -12.70
C ARG A 10 -22.25 -5.88 -14.08
N TYR A 11 -22.95 -7.00 -14.27
CA TYR A 11 -23.01 -7.68 -15.58
C TYR A 11 -23.61 -6.78 -16.66
N GLU A 12 -24.69 -6.08 -16.35
CA GLU A 12 -25.32 -5.16 -17.31
C GLU A 12 -24.41 -3.99 -17.68
N LEU A 13 -23.69 -3.41 -16.70
CA LEU A 13 -22.73 -2.34 -16.96
C LEU A 13 -21.57 -2.82 -17.85
N GLN A 14 -21.02 -4.02 -17.58
CA GLN A 14 -19.97 -4.61 -18.43
C GLN A 14 -20.49 -4.87 -19.86
N ARG A 15 -21.70 -5.42 -19.98
CA ARG A 15 -22.33 -5.69 -21.27
C ARG A 15 -22.50 -4.39 -22.06
N LEU A 16 -23.05 -3.35 -21.44
CA LEU A 16 -23.23 -2.03 -22.08
C LEU A 16 -21.89 -1.44 -22.53
N HIS A 17 -20.84 -1.56 -21.71
CA HIS A 17 -19.51 -1.08 -22.08
C HIS A 17 -18.99 -1.76 -23.34
N VAL A 18 -19.10 -3.10 -23.41
CA VAL A 18 -18.68 -3.89 -24.57
C VAL A 18 -19.52 -3.57 -25.80
N GLU A 19 -20.85 -3.53 -25.66
CA GLU A 19 -21.78 -3.30 -26.77
C GLU A 19 -21.66 -1.89 -27.38
N THR A 20 -21.43 -0.90 -26.52
CA THR A 20 -21.37 0.51 -26.98
C THR A 20 -19.97 0.95 -27.39
N GLY A 21 -18.93 0.29 -26.92
CA GLY A 21 -17.52 0.72 -27.06
C GLY A 21 -17.24 2.07 -26.40
N SER A 22 -18.13 2.54 -25.53
CA SER A 22 -18.04 3.87 -24.91
C SER A 22 -17.15 3.83 -23.67
N THR A 23 -16.52 4.94 -23.33
CA THR A 23 -15.79 5.10 -22.08
C THR A 23 -16.76 5.38 -20.94
N PHE A 24 -16.74 4.54 -19.92
CA PHE A 24 -17.51 4.75 -18.70
C PHE A 24 -16.59 5.19 -17.55
N VAL A 25 -17.05 6.16 -16.77
CA VAL A 25 -16.42 6.54 -15.50
C VAL A 25 -17.36 6.14 -14.38
N TYR A 26 -16.90 5.21 -13.55
CA TYR A 26 -17.66 4.68 -12.41
C TYR A 26 -16.97 5.05 -11.11
N VAL A 27 -17.68 5.67 -10.18
CA VAL A 27 -17.14 6.07 -8.87
C VAL A 27 -17.75 5.15 -7.81
N THR A 28 -16.90 4.46 -7.08
CA THR A 28 -17.33 3.55 -6.01
C THR A 28 -16.32 3.57 -4.86
N HIS A 29 -16.76 3.20 -3.68
CA HIS A 29 -15.91 2.86 -2.54
C HIS A 29 -15.81 1.34 -2.35
N ASP A 30 -16.52 0.55 -3.15
CA ASP A 30 -16.46 -0.92 -3.13
C ASP A 30 -15.30 -1.41 -4.01
N GLN A 31 -14.30 -1.97 -3.35
CA GLN A 31 -13.10 -2.48 -4.02
C GLN A 31 -13.42 -3.61 -5.01
N MET A 32 -14.36 -4.49 -4.66
CA MET A 32 -14.76 -5.61 -5.53
C MET A 32 -15.42 -5.10 -6.82
N GLU A 33 -16.20 -4.03 -6.72
CA GLU A 33 -16.75 -3.37 -7.90
C GLU A 33 -15.64 -2.80 -8.78
N ALA A 34 -14.72 -2.03 -8.19
CA ALA A 34 -13.60 -1.45 -8.92
C ALA A 34 -12.74 -2.53 -9.59
N MET A 35 -12.37 -3.57 -8.85
CA MET A 35 -11.50 -4.65 -9.36
C MET A 35 -12.14 -5.50 -10.46
N THR A 36 -13.46 -5.63 -10.45
CA THR A 36 -14.18 -6.49 -11.41
C THR A 36 -14.71 -5.75 -12.64
N LEU A 37 -15.09 -4.48 -12.50
CA LEU A 37 -15.69 -3.71 -13.59
C LEU A 37 -14.67 -2.95 -14.43
N ALA A 38 -13.60 -2.48 -13.80
CA ALA A 38 -12.72 -1.50 -14.43
C ALA A 38 -11.65 -2.15 -15.32
N THR A 39 -11.34 -1.49 -16.43
CA THR A 39 -10.11 -1.72 -17.19
C THR A 39 -8.95 -0.91 -16.64
N GLN A 40 -9.24 0.22 -15.99
CA GLN A 40 -8.28 1.08 -15.30
C GLN A 40 -8.89 1.56 -13.98
N ILE A 41 -8.12 1.52 -12.91
CA ILE A 41 -8.49 2.05 -11.60
C ILE A 41 -7.74 3.35 -11.35
N CYS A 42 -8.49 4.40 -11.01
CA CYS A 42 -7.97 5.67 -10.54
C CYS A 42 -8.21 5.76 -9.03
N LEU A 43 -7.18 5.51 -8.24
CA LEU A 43 -7.27 5.54 -6.78
C LEU A 43 -6.90 6.93 -6.28
N ILE A 44 -7.84 7.53 -5.54
CA ILE A 44 -7.71 8.91 -5.06
C ILE A 44 -7.85 8.92 -3.53
N ASN A 45 -6.95 9.62 -2.86
CA ASN A 45 -7.03 9.89 -1.43
C ASN A 45 -6.95 11.40 -1.17
N ASN A 46 -7.90 11.94 -0.43
CA ASN A 46 -7.98 13.37 -0.11
C ASN A 46 -7.82 14.31 -1.32
N GLY A 47 -8.37 13.90 -2.48
CA GLY A 47 -8.28 14.67 -3.73
C GLY A 47 -6.93 14.56 -4.45
N VAL A 48 -6.02 13.70 -3.98
CA VAL A 48 -4.71 13.43 -4.59
C VAL A 48 -4.73 12.05 -5.25
N LEU A 49 -4.30 11.99 -6.51
CA LEU A 49 -4.12 10.74 -7.24
C LEU A 49 -3.00 9.92 -6.59
N GLN A 50 -3.32 8.70 -6.18
CA GLN A 50 -2.38 7.76 -5.59
C GLN A 50 -1.80 6.79 -6.63
N GLN A 51 -2.69 6.20 -7.45
CA GLN A 51 -2.29 5.29 -8.52
C GLN A 51 -3.36 5.25 -9.62
N TYR A 52 -2.93 5.09 -10.87
CA TYR A 52 -3.81 4.91 -12.03
C TYR A 52 -3.24 3.80 -12.92
N GLN A 53 -3.80 2.60 -12.83
CA GLN A 53 -3.36 1.43 -13.57
C GLN A 53 -4.47 0.38 -13.69
N ALA A 54 -4.21 -0.70 -14.44
CA ALA A 54 -5.09 -1.86 -14.50
C ALA A 54 -5.26 -2.51 -13.11
N PRO A 55 -6.41 -3.14 -12.81
CA PRO A 55 -6.73 -3.69 -11.50
C PRO A 55 -5.64 -4.58 -10.91
N LEU A 56 -5.15 -5.55 -11.67
CA LEU A 56 -4.11 -6.47 -11.20
C LEU A 56 -2.77 -5.77 -10.93
N GLU A 57 -2.44 -4.72 -11.67
CA GLU A 57 -1.24 -3.91 -11.42
C GLU A 57 -1.36 -3.13 -10.12
N VAL A 58 -2.53 -2.56 -9.84
CA VAL A 58 -2.79 -1.87 -8.56
C VAL A 58 -2.66 -2.84 -7.39
N TYR A 59 -3.15 -4.08 -7.55
CA TYR A 59 -3.10 -5.10 -6.51
C TYR A 59 -1.68 -5.65 -6.27
N HIS A 60 -0.98 -6.03 -7.32
CA HIS A 60 0.34 -6.67 -7.23
C HIS A 60 1.49 -5.68 -7.07
N HIS A 61 1.34 -4.47 -7.58
CA HIS A 61 2.37 -3.43 -7.60
C HIS A 61 1.85 -2.09 -7.05
N PRO A 62 1.41 -2.07 -5.78
CA PRO A 62 0.91 -0.84 -5.15
C PRO A 62 2.01 0.21 -5.10
N ALA A 63 1.67 1.44 -5.48
CA ALA A 63 2.62 2.54 -5.57
C ALA A 63 3.08 3.06 -4.19
N ASN A 64 2.29 2.82 -3.14
CA ASN A 64 2.57 3.23 -1.77
C ASN A 64 1.79 2.37 -0.77
N LEU A 65 2.07 2.55 0.53
CA LEU A 65 1.42 1.79 1.61
C LEU A 65 -0.10 2.00 1.63
N PHE A 66 -0.57 3.21 1.33
CA PHE A 66 -2.01 3.49 1.28
C PHE A 66 -2.70 2.63 0.22
N VAL A 67 -2.16 2.55 -0.98
CA VAL A 67 -2.72 1.70 -2.04
C VAL A 67 -2.68 0.23 -1.64
N ALA A 68 -1.57 -0.22 -1.03
CA ALA A 68 -1.41 -1.59 -0.58
C ALA A 68 -2.46 -1.99 0.48
N ASP A 69 -2.72 -1.10 1.45
CA ASP A 69 -3.72 -1.30 2.50
C ASP A 69 -5.15 -1.20 1.97
N PHE A 70 -5.40 -0.20 1.12
CA PHE A 70 -6.74 0.07 0.60
C PHE A 70 -7.24 -1.03 -0.34
N VAL A 71 -6.35 -1.71 -1.08
CA VAL A 71 -6.74 -2.69 -2.11
C VAL A 71 -6.48 -4.10 -1.63
N GLY A 72 -7.56 -4.86 -1.47
CA GLY A 72 -7.56 -6.26 -1.04
C GLY A 72 -8.56 -6.52 0.09
N ASN A 73 -9.21 -7.68 0.05
CA ASN A 73 -10.12 -8.14 1.10
C ASN A 73 -9.87 -9.64 1.34
N PRO A 74 -9.26 -10.00 2.49
CA PRO A 74 -8.74 -9.10 3.54
C PRO A 74 -7.60 -8.19 3.08
N SER A 75 -7.35 -7.10 3.83
CA SER A 75 -6.24 -6.19 3.55
C SER A 75 -4.88 -6.83 3.80
N ILE A 76 -3.83 -6.21 3.29
CA ILE A 76 -2.44 -6.64 3.48
C ILE A 76 -2.03 -6.50 4.95
N ASN A 77 -1.21 -7.42 5.44
CA ASN A 77 -0.59 -7.32 6.76
C ASN A 77 0.71 -6.53 6.67
N PHE A 78 0.84 -5.47 7.45
CA PHE A 78 2.09 -4.72 7.60
C PHE A 78 2.81 -5.07 8.88
N VAL A 79 4.12 -5.24 8.78
CA VAL A 79 5.00 -5.50 9.90
C VAL A 79 6.21 -4.58 9.80
N GLU A 80 6.57 -3.91 10.91
CA GLU A 80 7.81 -3.14 10.97
C GLU A 80 9.02 -4.09 10.86
N ALA A 81 10.00 -3.68 10.10
CA ALA A 81 11.22 -4.41 9.88
C ALA A 81 12.44 -3.49 9.91
N LYS A 82 13.56 -4.03 10.37
CA LYS A 82 14.87 -3.39 10.20
C LYS A 82 15.76 -4.27 9.33
N GLY A 83 16.56 -3.65 8.48
CA GLY A 83 17.40 -4.45 7.62
C GLY A 83 18.39 -3.67 6.78
N ALA A 84 19.13 -4.43 5.97
CA ALA A 84 20.11 -3.88 5.05
C ALA A 84 20.23 -4.77 3.81
N GLN A 85 20.73 -4.20 2.72
CA GLN A 85 20.98 -4.95 1.51
C GLN A 85 22.25 -5.79 1.64
N ALA A 86 22.13 -7.08 1.35
CA ALA A 86 23.25 -8.00 1.28
C ALA A 86 23.99 -7.90 -0.07
N GLN A 87 25.20 -8.48 -0.13
CA GLN A 87 26.03 -8.45 -1.34
C GLN A 87 25.39 -9.18 -2.54
N ASP A 88 24.48 -10.14 -2.27
CA ASP A 88 23.73 -10.88 -3.29
C ASP A 88 22.51 -10.11 -3.83
N GLY A 89 22.32 -8.84 -3.42
CA GLY A 89 21.22 -7.99 -3.81
C GLY A 89 19.90 -8.26 -3.06
N SER A 90 19.86 -9.26 -2.19
CA SER A 90 18.74 -9.49 -1.29
C SER A 90 18.75 -8.48 -0.14
N ILE A 91 17.61 -8.36 0.55
CA ILE A 91 17.48 -7.53 1.75
C ILE A 91 17.29 -8.46 2.94
N ASP A 92 18.24 -8.44 3.86
CA ASP A 92 18.17 -9.15 5.11
C ASP A 92 17.37 -8.32 6.11
N LEU A 93 16.24 -8.85 6.58
CA LEU A 93 15.29 -8.18 7.46
C LEU A 93 15.25 -8.84 8.82
N THR A 94 15.04 -8.02 9.84
CA THR A 94 14.65 -8.45 11.18
C THR A 94 13.24 -7.94 11.44
N VAL A 95 12.31 -8.84 11.71
CA VAL A 95 10.88 -8.57 11.92
C VAL A 95 10.45 -9.12 13.28
N LEU A 96 9.34 -8.61 13.82
CA LEU A 96 8.67 -9.15 15.02
C LEU A 96 9.66 -9.47 16.18
N GLY A 97 10.52 -8.50 16.51
CA GLY A 97 11.40 -8.62 17.68
C GLY A 97 12.59 -9.56 17.54
N GLY A 98 12.93 -10.04 16.35
CA GLY A 98 14.15 -10.82 16.16
C GLY A 98 14.11 -11.90 15.09
N LEU A 99 12.96 -12.16 14.49
CA LEU A 99 12.86 -13.10 13.38
C LEU A 99 13.63 -12.60 12.17
N LYS A 100 14.45 -13.48 11.60
CA LYS A 100 15.22 -13.18 10.40
C LYS A 100 14.42 -13.59 9.16
N ALA A 101 14.19 -12.62 8.26
CA ALA A 101 13.60 -12.82 6.96
C ALA A 101 14.56 -12.33 5.88
N LYS A 102 14.47 -12.92 4.70
CA LYS A 102 15.24 -12.50 3.55
C LYS A 102 14.26 -12.16 2.41
N PHE A 103 14.29 -10.92 1.97
CA PHE A 103 13.50 -10.47 0.83
C PHE A 103 14.38 -10.41 -0.42
N ARG A 104 13.88 -10.98 -1.51
CA ARG A 104 14.52 -10.89 -2.83
C ARG A 104 13.65 -10.05 -3.75
N PRO A 105 14.12 -8.85 -4.16
CA PRO A 105 13.41 -8.05 -5.13
C PRO A 105 13.20 -8.81 -6.44
N ALA A 106 12.02 -8.69 -7.03
CA ALA A 106 11.70 -9.32 -8.33
C ALA A 106 12.59 -8.78 -9.48
N LYS A 107 13.04 -7.54 -9.34
CA LYS A 107 14.01 -6.92 -10.27
C LYS A 107 15.25 -6.52 -9.47
N PRO A 108 16.46 -6.74 -10.02
CA PRO A 108 17.67 -6.27 -9.37
C PRO A 108 17.58 -4.77 -9.08
N MET A 109 17.87 -4.38 -7.85
CA MET A 109 17.89 -2.99 -7.40
C MET A 109 19.01 -2.77 -6.39
N GLN A 110 19.51 -1.54 -6.35
CA GLN A 110 20.42 -1.10 -5.30
C GLN A 110 19.66 -0.15 -4.38
N LEU A 111 19.61 -0.45 -3.09
CA LEU A 111 18.89 0.39 -2.11
C LEU A 111 19.51 1.79 -2.03
N THR A 112 20.82 1.90 -2.15
CA THR A 112 21.52 3.20 -2.18
C THR A 112 21.00 4.12 -3.28
N ASP A 113 20.84 3.57 -4.48
CA ASP A 113 20.35 4.32 -5.64
C ASP A 113 18.87 4.66 -5.46
N TRP A 114 18.11 3.73 -4.90
CA TRP A 114 16.70 3.94 -4.60
C TRP A 114 16.50 5.05 -3.55
N PHE A 115 17.30 5.05 -2.47
CA PHE A 115 17.24 6.09 -1.45
C PHE A 115 17.63 7.45 -2.03
N ALA A 116 18.68 7.52 -2.85
CA ALA A 116 19.08 8.76 -3.52
C ALA A 116 17.97 9.31 -4.42
N ALA A 117 17.33 8.46 -5.22
CA ALA A 117 16.22 8.85 -6.09
C ALA A 117 14.99 9.30 -5.28
N ARG A 118 14.68 8.63 -4.15
CA ARG A 118 13.61 9.01 -3.22
C ARG A 118 13.85 10.41 -2.66
N ASP A 119 15.05 10.65 -2.17
CA ASP A 119 15.41 11.92 -1.53
C ASP A 119 15.41 13.08 -2.54
N GLU A 120 15.87 12.83 -3.77
CA GLU A 120 15.77 13.78 -4.87
C GLU A 120 14.31 14.11 -5.21
N GLN A 121 13.46 13.09 -5.32
CA GLN A 121 12.03 13.29 -5.57
C GLN A 121 11.35 14.06 -4.44
N ALA A 122 11.71 13.79 -3.18
CA ALA A 122 11.19 14.50 -2.03
C ALA A 122 11.60 15.98 -2.05
N ALA A 123 12.87 16.26 -2.37
CA ALA A 123 13.38 17.63 -2.51
C ALA A 123 12.68 18.39 -3.65
N ASN A 124 12.51 17.75 -4.81
CA ASN A 124 11.82 18.33 -5.97
C ASN A 124 10.35 18.61 -5.64
N ARG A 125 9.67 17.70 -4.94
CA ARG A 125 8.29 17.90 -4.47
C ARG A 125 8.19 19.05 -3.50
N ALA A 126 9.09 19.15 -2.52
CA ALA A 126 9.13 20.24 -1.56
C ALA A 126 9.39 21.60 -2.24
N ALA A 127 10.28 21.66 -3.23
CA ALA A 127 10.53 22.85 -4.03
C ALA A 127 9.28 23.29 -4.82
N ALA A 128 8.61 22.36 -5.49
CA ALA A 128 7.39 22.63 -6.24
C ALA A 128 6.22 23.08 -5.33
N LEU A 129 6.12 22.54 -4.11
CA LEU A 129 5.14 22.98 -3.12
C LEU A 129 5.42 24.39 -2.63
N LYS A 130 6.69 24.73 -2.36
CA LYS A 130 7.10 26.11 -1.98
C LYS A 130 6.77 27.12 -3.08
N GLU A 131 7.02 26.78 -4.32
CA GLU A 131 6.68 27.62 -5.47
C GLU A 131 5.16 27.84 -5.57
N LYS A 132 4.36 26.77 -5.46
CA LYS A 132 2.90 26.85 -5.45
C LYS A 132 2.37 27.64 -4.25
N ALA A 133 2.94 27.45 -3.06
CA ALA A 133 2.55 28.17 -1.84
C ALA A 133 2.79 29.69 -1.93
N SER A 134 3.72 30.11 -2.77
CA SER A 134 3.97 31.55 -3.04
C SER A 134 2.89 32.19 -3.92
N GLN A 135 2.04 31.39 -4.56
CA GLN A 135 0.97 31.89 -5.42
C GLN A 135 -0.22 32.36 -4.58
N LYS A 136 -0.75 33.55 -4.89
CA LYS A 136 -1.87 34.14 -4.17
C LYS A 136 -3.13 33.27 -4.32
N GLY A 137 -3.67 32.77 -3.19
CA GLY A 137 -4.87 31.93 -3.17
C GLY A 137 -4.61 30.42 -3.16
N TYR A 138 -3.36 29.98 -3.07
CA TYR A 138 -3.04 28.58 -2.89
C TYR A 138 -3.49 28.12 -1.50
N VAL A 139 -4.33 27.09 -1.47
CA VAL A 139 -4.69 26.35 -0.24
C VAL A 139 -4.00 24.99 -0.35
N GLU A 140 -3.07 24.73 0.55
CA GLU A 140 -2.43 23.42 0.61
C GLU A 140 -3.49 22.35 0.91
N LYS A 141 -3.75 21.52 -0.08
CA LYS A 141 -4.51 20.29 0.15
C LYS A 141 -3.55 19.32 0.81
N GLY A 142 -3.57 19.30 2.14
CA GLY A 142 -2.69 18.46 2.90
C GLY A 142 -2.87 17.01 2.52
N ASN A 143 -1.93 16.48 1.78
CA ASN A 143 -1.69 15.05 1.74
C ASN A 143 -0.98 14.73 3.05
N LYS A 144 -1.76 14.55 4.11
CA LYS A 144 -1.21 14.24 5.42
C LYS A 144 -0.82 12.76 5.36
N ASP A 145 0.47 12.50 5.23
CA ASP A 145 1.08 11.19 5.39
C ASP A 145 0.85 10.61 6.82
N GLU A 146 0.18 11.33 7.70
CA GLU A 146 -0.30 10.90 9.01
C GLU A 146 -1.22 9.66 8.94
N VAL A 147 -1.74 9.33 7.76
CA VAL A 147 -2.65 8.21 7.52
C VAL A 147 -1.95 6.85 7.69
N PHE A 148 -0.62 6.77 7.59
CA PHE A 148 0.10 5.50 7.57
C PHE A 148 0.51 4.94 8.94
N ARG A 149 0.03 5.52 10.03
CA ARG A 149 0.42 5.11 11.38
C ARG A 149 -0.38 3.94 11.94
N TYR A 150 -1.47 3.51 11.33
CA TYR A 150 -2.50 2.80 12.05
C TYR A 150 -2.60 1.29 11.82
N HIS A 151 -1.83 0.69 10.93
CA HIS A 151 -1.94 -0.77 10.68
C HIS A 151 -0.61 -1.49 10.57
N ILE A 152 0.44 -0.93 11.14
CA ILE A 152 1.73 -1.60 11.21
C ILE A 152 1.84 -2.29 12.57
N ALA A 153 1.97 -3.62 12.57
CA ALA A 153 2.16 -4.37 13.80
C ALA A 153 3.52 -4.04 14.42
N LYS A 154 3.49 -3.45 15.62
CA LYS A 154 4.65 -3.13 16.44
C LYS A 154 4.83 -4.18 17.51
N VAL A 155 6.07 -4.49 17.85
CA VAL A 155 6.40 -5.56 18.80
C VAL A 155 6.32 -5.09 20.26
N ASN A 156 6.34 -3.80 20.53
CA ASN A 156 6.31 -3.24 21.87
C ASN A 156 5.30 -2.10 21.95
N GLU A 157 4.01 -2.44 22.10
CA GLU A 157 2.97 -1.47 22.46
C GLU A 157 2.74 -1.52 23.98
N GLU A 158 3.69 -1.08 24.79
CA GLU A 158 3.41 -0.80 26.20
C GLU A 158 3.32 0.69 26.55
N ASP A 159 3.42 1.60 25.59
CA ASP A 159 3.33 3.01 25.88
C ASP A 159 2.70 3.82 24.74
N ASP A 160 1.38 4.00 24.83
CA ASP A 160 0.61 4.97 24.06
C ASP A 160 0.85 6.42 24.54
N SER A 161 1.90 6.64 25.31
CA SER A 161 2.34 7.97 25.66
C SER A 161 2.90 8.65 24.41
N LEU A 162 2.58 9.94 24.26
CA LEU A 162 3.02 10.90 23.23
C LEU A 162 4.55 11.02 23.10
N ALA A 163 5.28 9.91 23.14
CA ALA A 163 6.70 9.88 22.87
C ALA A 163 6.94 10.32 21.44
N GLU A 164 7.87 11.23 21.24
CA GLU A 164 8.35 11.63 19.93
C GLU A 164 8.67 10.37 19.12
N LEU A 165 8.01 10.23 17.97
CA LEU A 165 8.25 9.08 17.10
C LEU A 165 9.73 9.08 16.70
N PRO A 166 10.41 7.94 16.79
CA PRO A 166 11.80 7.86 16.38
C PRO A 166 11.95 8.27 14.91
N GLU A 167 13.03 8.96 14.59
CA GLU A 167 13.36 9.29 13.21
C GLU A 167 13.46 8.03 12.37
N ILE A 168 12.76 8.02 11.23
CA ILE A 168 12.83 6.93 10.28
C ILE A 168 14.18 6.99 9.57
N THR A 169 14.91 5.89 9.61
CA THR A 169 16.22 5.74 8.99
C THR A 169 16.15 4.90 7.70
N ASN A 170 17.26 4.82 6.98
CA ASN A 170 17.37 3.94 5.80
C ASN A 170 17.44 2.44 6.15
N GLU A 171 17.43 2.09 7.44
CA GLU A 171 17.35 0.72 7.92
C GLU A 171 15.92 0.30 8.27
N ASP A 172 14.98 1.25 8.28
CA ASP A 172 13.59 1.00 8.62
C ASP A 172 12.78 0.66 7.38
N PHE A 173 12.10 -0.48 7.44
CA PHE A 173 11.27 -1.02 6.37
C PHE A 173 9.88 -1.35 6.91
N VAL A 174 8.93 -1.41 5.98
CA VAL A 174 7.63 -2.02 6.21
C VAL A 174 7.53 -3.26 5.32
N LEU A 175 7.38 -4.42 5.93
CA LEU A 175 7.11 -5.65 5.22
C LEU A 175 5.60 -5.83 5.07
N GLY A 176 5.12 -5.83 3.82
CA GLY A 176 3.73 -6.11 3.49
C GLY A 176 3.58 -7.57 3.04
N ILE A 177 2.65 -8.30 3.66
CA ILE A 177 2.34 -9.68 3.29
C ILE A 177 0.84 -9.80 3.09
N ARG A 178 0.42 -10.17 1.90
CA ARG A 178 -0.99 -10.44 1.64
C ARG A 178 -1.42 -11.76 2.27
N PRO A 179 -2.64 -11.86 2.80
CA PRO A 179 -3.13 -13.05 3.51
C PRO A 179 -3.00 -14.35 2.72
N GLU A 180 -3.19 -14.31 1.40
CA GLU A 180 -3.07 -15.46 0.52
C GLU A 180 -1.66 -16.06 0.41
N PHE A 181 -0.64 -15.34 0.89
CA PHE A 181 0.74 -15.82 0.95
C PHE A 181 1.15 -16.29 2.35
N ILE A 182 0.20 -16.42 3.28
CA ILE A 182 0.43 -16.90 4.64
C ILE A 182 -0.17 -18.30 4.75
N ASP A 183 0.68 -19.30 4.87
CA ASP A 183 0.28 -20.68 5.08
C ASP A 183 0.34 -21.05 6.56
N ILE A 184 -0.69 -21.72 7.05
CA ILE A 184 -0.72 -22.31 8.39
C ILE A 184 -0.11 -23.70 8.30
N ALA A 185 0.98 -23.94 9.06
CA ALA A 185 1.68 -25.21 9.07
C ALA A 185 2.07 -25.60 10.50
N ASP A 186 2.23 -26.89 10.74
CA ASP A 186 2.68 -27.41 12.05
C ASP A 186 4.12 -26.98 12.36
N GLU A 187 4.93 -26.74 11.34
CA GLU A 187 6.29 -26.24 11.45
C GLU A 187 6.44 -24.93 10.67
N GLY A 188 6.85 -23.86 11.35
CA GLY A 188 7.05 -22.55 10.78
C GLY A 188 7.99 -21.70 11.62
N LYS A 189 8.53 -20.64 11.00
CA LYS A 189 9.37 -19.68 11.73
C LYS A 189 8.54 -18.72 12.60
N LEU A 190 7.29 -18.47 12.20
CA LEU A 190 6.32 -17.70 12.97
C LEU A 190 5.44 -18.66 13.76
N ARG A 191 5.25 -18.35 15.03
CA ARG A 191 4.31 -19.08 15.90
C ARG A 191 3.30 -18.08 16.44
N GLY A 192 2.03 -18.48 16.48
CA GLY A 192 0.95 -17.66 16.96
C GLY A 192 -0.22 -18.51 17.47
N GLU A 193 -1.14 -17.87 18.17
CA GLU A 193 -2.40 -18.46 18.60
C GLU A 193 -3.52 -18.00 17.68
N ILE A 194 -4.42 -18.91 17.35
CA ILE A 194 -5.61 -18.60 16.55
C ILE A 194 -6.70 -18.11 17.52
N TYR A 195 -7.01 -16.83 17.47
CA TYR A 195 -8.08 -16.23 18.28
C TYR A 195 -9.48 -16.40 17.66
N GLY A 196 -9.57 -16.71 16.39
CA GLY A 196 -10.81 -16.95 15.70
C GLY A 196 -10.59 -17.43 14.28
N ALA A 197 -11.47 -18.29 13.82
CA ALA A 197 -11.55 -18.68 12.41
C ALA A 197 -12.91 -18.18 11.89
N MET A 198 -12.90 -17.48 10.75
CA MET A 198 -14.10 -17.02 10.05
C MET A 198 -14.45 -18.00 8.92
#